data_65455bfc870824d2a8cb9ab9bb7dc585
#
_entry.id   65455bfc870824d2a8cb9ab9bb7dc585
#
_cell.length_a   1.000
_cell.length_b   1.000
_cell.length_c   1.000
_cell.angle_alpha   90.00
_cell.angle_beta   90.00
_cell.angle_gamma   90.00
#
_symmetry.space_group_name_H-M   'P 1'
#
loop_
_entity.id
_entity.type
_entity.pdbx_description
1 polymer ?
#
loop_
_entity_poly.entity_id
_entity_poly.type
_entity_poly.pdbx_seq_one_letter_code
_entity_poly.pdbx_strand_id
1 'polypeptide(L)'
;MNTKNNCIRTEKTDTVLRPYEKCLTLGAETLSDAELLAVILRTGVSGMNSIELAQHIFSVCCRSKGLLGLSSITIPELLKIRGVGKVKAVQIKCICELSRRTAKQCASAKLKFTEPEAIAAYYMQDLRLLEKEHMILVLLDSKCRKIADTVLSVGTVNASLVTPVSYTHLRAHETAANL
;
A
#
# COMPACT_ATOMS: atom_id res chain seq x y z
N MET A 1 47.75 -9.75 52.17
CA MET A 1 47.82 -9.56 50.71
C MET A 1 46.53 -10.10 50.14
N ASN A 2 45.60 -9.17 49.80
CA ASN A 2 44.24 -9.50 49.38
C ASN A 2 44.15 -9.24 47.90
N THR A 3 44.12 -10.28 47.08
CA THR A 3 43.87 -10.23 45.68
C THR A 3 42.35 -10.31 45.47
N LYS A 4 41.71 -9.17 45.19
CA LYS A 4 40.31 -9.10 44.80
C LYS A 4 40.19 -9.56 43.34
N ASN A 5 39.60 -10.73 43.15
CA ASN A 5 39.13 -11.19 41.84
C ASN A 5 38.04 -10.27 41.35
N ASN A 6 38.37 -9.46 40.35
CA ASN A 6 37.41 -8.63 39.62
C ASN A 6 36.74 -9.51 38.57
N CYS A 7 35.59 -10.07 38.95
CA CYS A 7 34.72 -10.82 38.03
C CYS A 7 34.04 -9.82 37.10
N ILE A 8 34.52 -9.73 35.87
CA ILE A 8 33.85 -8.98 34.82
C ILE A 8 32.54 -9.70 34.52
N ARG A 9 31.45 -9.19 35.05
CA ARG A 9 30.09 -9.55 34.66
C ARG A 9 29.87 -9.02 33.25
N THR A 10 30.04 -9.89 32.26
CA THR A 10 29.50 -9.69 30.93
C THR A 10 27.98 -9.79 31.04
N GLU A 11 27.32 -8.69 31.29
CA GLU A 11 25.87 -8.58 31.11
C GLU A 11 25.58 -8.63 29.60
N LYS A 12 25.36 -9.84 29.12
CA LYS A 12 24.58 -10.03 27.85
C LYS A 12 23.12 -9.75 28.17
N THR A 13 22.76 -8.49 28.24
CA THR A 13 21.38 -8.06 28.07
C THR A 13 21.18 -7.92 26.57
N ASP A 14 20.72 -8.99 25.92
CA ASP A 14 20.00 -8.89 24.65
C ASP A 14 18.72 -8.12 24.96
N THR A 15 18.82 -6.81 25.06
CA THR A 15 17.67 -5.90 25.17
C THR A 15 17.03 -5.91 23.80
N VAL A 16 16.02 -6.77 23.63
CA VAL A 16 15.17 -6.75 22.44
C VAL A 16 14.54 -5.35 22.39
N LEU A 17 15.12 -4.49 21.55
CA LEU A 17 14.65 -3.13 21.37
C LEU A 17 13.18 -3.17 20.95
N ARG A 18 12.34 -2.33 21.57
CA ARG A 18 10.96 -2.18 21.13
C ARG A 18 10.94 -1.65 19.69
N PRO A 19 9.96 -1.99 18.86
CA PRO A 19 9.92 -1.55 17.46
C PRO A 19 10.11 -0.04 17.28
N TYR A 20 9.59 0.77 18.20
CA TYR A 20 9.77 2.22 18.19
C TYR A 20 11.24 2.63 18.42
N GLU A 21 11.90 2.03 19.42
CA GLU A 21 13.31 2.28 19.74
C GLU A 21 14.23 1.80 18.61
N LYS A 22 13.93 0.63 18.05
CA LYS A 22 14.61 0.07 16.89
C LYS A 22 14.51 1.00 15.66
N CYS A 23 13.33 1.56 15.43
CA CYS A 23 13.12 2.54 14.36
C CYS A 23 13.95 3.81 14.55
N LEU A 24 14.03 4.31 15.80
CA LEU A 24 14.81 5.52 16.11
C LEU A 24 16.33 5.32 15.96
N THR A 25 16.81 4.13 16.29
CA THR A 25 18.28 3.86 16.33
C THR A 25 18.80 3.31 15.01
N LEU A 26 18.04 2.48 14.33
CA LEU A 26 18.48 1.72 13.16
C LEU A 26 17.75 2.09 11.86
N GLY A 27 16.71 2.91 11.93
CA GLY A 27 15.88 3.29 10.78
C GLY A 27 14.70 2.35 10.55
N ALA A 28 13.69 2.85 9.82
CA ALA A 28 12.46 2.11 9.54
C ALA A 28 12.69 0.90 8.61
N GLU A 29 13.71 0.95 7.77
CA GLU A 29 14.09 -0.11 6.83
C GLU A 29 14.53 -1.41 7.51
N THR A 30 14.92 -1.36 8.78
CA THR A 30 15.34 -2.53 9.56
C THR A 30 14.18 -3.25 10.23
N LEU A 31 12.98 -2.65 10.21
CA LEU A 31 11.81 -3.23 10.84
C LEU A 31 11.13 -4.24 9.89
N SER A 32 10.65 -5.34 10.47
CA SER A 32 9.74 -6.24 9.76
C SER A 32 8.37 -5.57 9.52
N ASP A 33 7.58 -6.10 8.60
CA ASP A 33 6.23 -5.59 8.31
C ASP A 33 5.35 -5.50 9.56
N ALA A 34 5.44 -6.53 10.42
CA ALA A 34 4.71 -6.55 11.69
C ALA A 34 5.19 -5.48 12.68
N GLU A 35 6.49 -5.24 12.76
CA GLU A 35 7.06 -4.17 13.58
C GLU A 35 6.67 -2.79 13.06
N LEU A 36 6.70 -2.57 11.74
CA LEU A 36 6.23 -1.32 11.12
C LEU A 36 4.77 -1.04 11.47
N LEU A 37 3.90 -2.04 11.30
CA LEU A 37 2.49 -1.88 11.66
C LEU A 37 2.31 -1.67 13.16
N ALA A 38 3.09 -2.36 14.01
CA ALA A 38 3.05 -2.21 15.47
C ALA A 38 3.42 -0.78 15.92
N VAL A 39 4.41 -0.15 15.28
CA VAL A 39 4.79 1.26 15.53
C VAL A 39 3.62 2.19 15.20
N ILE A 40 2.94 1.96 14.09
CA ILE A 40 1.80 2.75 13.64
C ILE A 40 0.60 2.62 14.59
N LEU A 41 0.29 1.40 15.02
CA LEU A 41 -0.81 1.10 15.94
C LEU A 41 -0.54 1.60 17.36
N ARG A 42 0.73 1.78 17.74
CA ARG A 42 1.26 2.24 19.04
C ARG A 42 0.91 1.36 20.24
N THR A 43 -0.30 0.86 20.31
CA THR A 43 -0.81 0.10 21.45
C THR A 43 -1.40 -1.23 21.02
N GLY A 44 -1.15 -2.27 21.81
CA GLY A 44 -1.87 -3.53 21.71
C GLY A 44 -3.30 -3.44 22.27
N VAL A 45 -3.78 -4.54 22.78
CA VAL A 45 -5.05 -4.68 23.48
C VAL A 45 -4.87 -5.62 24.69
N SER A 46 -5.89 -5.74 25.53
CA SER A 46 -5.82 -6.68 26.66
C SER A 46 -5.50 -8.10 26.17
N GLY A 47 -4.35 -8.61 26.62
CA GLY A 47 -3.85 -9.94 26.27
C GLY A 47 -3.04 -10.04 24.98
N MET A 48 -2.79 -8.93 24.26
CA MET A 48 -1.93 -8.90 23.08
C MET A 48 -1.10 -7.60 23.04
N ASN A 49 0.21 -7.69 22.87
CA ASN A 49 1.05 -6.53 22.63
C ASN A 49 0.85 -5.98 21.20
N SER A 50 1.48 -4.84 20.87
CA SER A 50 1.31 -4.21 19.56
C SER A 50 1.84 -5.04 18.39
N ILE A 51 2.91 -5.83 18.60
CA ILE A 51 3.49 -6.71 17.58
C ILE A 51 2.56 -7.90 17.32
N GLU A 52 2.07 -8.52 18.38
CA GLU A 52 1.13 -9.64 18.29
C GLU A 52 -0.17 -9.22 17.60
N LEU A 53 -0.66 -8.02 17.91
CA LEU A 53 -1.83 -7.45 17.23
C LEU A 53 -1.54 -7.23 15.73
N ALA A 54 -0.38 -6.70 15.38
CA ALA A 54 0.03 -6.52 13.98
C ALA A 54 0.11 -7.86 13.25
N GLN A 55 0.74 -8.86 13.84
CA GLN A 55 0.81 -10.23 13.29
C GLN A 55 -0.57 -10.83 13.11
N HIS A 56 -1.47 -10.64 14.07
CA HIS A 56 -2.86 -11.09 13.96
C HIS A 56 -3.60 -10.42 12.80
N ILE A 57 -3.45 -9.11 12.63
CA ILE A 57 -4.02 -8.37 11.49
C ILE A 57 -3.47 -8.95 10.18
N PHE A 58 -2.16 -9.16 10.05
CA PHE A 58 -1.58 -9.76 8.85
C PHE A 58 -2.07 -11.18 8.59
N SER A 59 -2.24 -11.99 9.62
CA SER A 59 -2.76 -13.36 9.47
C SER A 59 -4.19 -13.40 8.90
N VAL A 60 -4.99 -12.37 9.17
CA VAL A 60 -6.36 -12.24 8.64
C VAL A 60 -6.36 -11.62 7.24
N CYS A 61 -5.62 -10.53 7.05
CA CYS A 61 -5.71 -9.72 5.82
C CYS A 61 -4.82 -10.24 4.68
N CYS A 62 -3.66 -10.85 5.00
CA CYS A 62 -2.58 -11.06 4.05
C CYS A 62 -2.35 -12.52 3.67
N ARG A 63 -3.27 -13.43 3.98
CA ARG A 63 -3.12 -14.88 3.77
C ARG A 63 -2.72 -15.27 2.33
N SER A 64 -3.29 -14.60 1.33
CA SER A 64 -3.06 -14.93 -0.08
C SER A 64 -2.45 -13.78 -0.90
N LYS A 65 -2.51 -12.54 -0.39
CA LYS A 65 -2.16 -11.32 -1.16
C LYS A 65 -0.95 -10.56 -0.57
N GLY A 66 -0.28 -11.09 0.47
CA GLY A 66 0.80 -10.39 1.16
C GLY A 66 0.37 -9.00 1.64
N LEU A 67 1.26 -8.02 1.64
CA LEU A 67 0.97 -6.63 2.05
C LEU A 67 -0.18 -5.97 1.27
N LEU A 68 -0.44 -6.39 0.03
CA LEU A 68 -1.56 -5.88 -0.77
C LEU A 68 -2.92 -6.22 -0.13
N GLY A 69 -3.00 -7.31 0.64
CA GLY A 69 -4.21 -7.67 1.38
C GLY A 69 -4.63 -6.59 2.38
N LEU A 70 -3.67 -5.89 3.00
CA LEU A 70 -3.95 -4.77 3.91
C LEU A 70 -4.60 -3.58 3.19
N SER A 71 -4.26 -3.35 1.93
CA SER A 71 -4.88 -2.29 1.12
C SER A 71 -6.29 -2.66 0.66
N SER A 72 -6.55 -3.93 0.35
CA SER A 72 -7.84 -4.40 -0.18
C SER A 72 -8.93 -4.56 0.89
N ILE A 73 -8.57 -4.83 2.16
CA ILE A 73 -9.54 -5.02 3.24
C ILE A 73 -10.37 -3.76 3.50
N THR A 74 -11.66 -3.93 3.76
CA THR A 74 -12.58 -2.83 4.06
C THR A 74 -12.57 -2.45 5.56
N ILE A 75 -13.03 -1.22 5.88
CA ILE A 75 -13.15 -0.79 7.29
C ILE A 75 -14.07 -1.73 8.11
N PRO A 76 -15.26 -2.14 7.61
CA PRO A 76 -16.10 -3.09 8.33
C PRO A 76 -15.42 -4.44 8.64
N GLU A 77 -14.59 -4.93 7.72
CA GLU A 77 -13.83 -6.17 7.94
C GLU A 77 -12.72 -5.98 8.97
N LEU A 78 -12.00 -4.85 8.93
CA LEU A 78 -11.00 -4.49 9.93
C LEU A 78 -11.61 -4.42 11.34
N LEU A 79 -12.83 -3.89 11.46
CA LEU A 79 -13.53 -3.80 12.74
C LEU A 79 -13.94 -5.15 13.34
N LYS A 80 -14.00 -6.22 12.53
CA LYS A 80 -14.25 -7.59 13.00
C LYS A 80 -13.03 -8.22 13.67
N ILE A 81 -11.83 -7.65 13.44
CA ILE A 81 -10.58 -8.17 14.00
C ILE A 81 -10.51 -7.75 15.47
N ARG A 82 -10.35 -8.73 16.36
CA ARG A 82 -10.19 -8.46 17.80
C ARG A 82 -9.02 -7.49 18.03
N GLY A 83 -9.30 -6.38 18.71
CA GLY A 83 -8.28 -5.38 19.02
C GLY A 83 -8.14 -4.25 18.01
N VAL A 84 -8.88 -4.29 16.91
CA VAL A 84 -8.94 -3.21 15.93
C VAL A 84 -10.22 -2.41 16.13
N GLY A 85 -10.12 -1.29 16.83
CA GLY A 85 -11.23 -0.33 16.94
C GLY A 85 -11.25 0.65 15.76
N LYS A 86 -12.24 1.56 15.76
CA LYS A 86 -12.46 2.57 14.71
C LYS A 86 -11.16 3.35 14.38
N VAL A 87 -10.44 3.80 15.42
CA VAL A 87 -9.21 4.59 15.26
C VAL A 87 -8.14 3.80 14.51
N LYS A 88 -7.84 2.57 14.94
CA LYS A 88 -6.84 1.71 14.32
C LYS A 88 -7.21 1.34 12.89
N ALA A 89 -8.49 1.04 12.63
CA ALA A 89 -8.98 0.75 11.28
C ALA A 89 -8.76 1.94 10.32
N VAL A 90 -9.07 3.15 10.77
CA VAL A 90 -8.83 4.38 9.99
C VAL A 90 -7.34 4.63 9.79
N GLN A 91 -6.49 4.48 10.80
CA GLN A 91 -5.04 4.62 10.67
C GLN A 91 -4.48 3.69 9.59
N ILE A 92 -4.86 2.40 9.61
CA ILE A 92 -4.43 1.42 8.60
C ILE A 92 -4.86 1.88 7.20
N LYS A 93 -6.11 2.28 7.01
CA LYS A 93 -6.60 2.73 5.69
C LYS A 93 -5.92 4.01 5.22
N CYS A 94 -5.67 4.97 6.11
CA CYS A 94 -4.95 6.20 5.77
C CYS A 94 -3.52 5.93 5.29
N ILE A 95 -2.80 4.99 5.94
CA ILE A 95 -1.44 4.64 5.53
C ILE A 95 -1.43 3.93 4.19
N CYS A 96 -2.35 2.98 3.97
CA CYS A 96 -2.48 2.32 2.67
C CYS A 96 -2.77 3.33 1.55
N GLU A 97 -3.67 4.29 1.79
CA GLU A 97 -3.99 5.34 0.81
C GLU A 97 -2.81 6.28 0.58
N LEU A 98 -2.07 6.65 1.64
CA LEU A 98 -0.88 7.49 1.51
C LEU A 98 0.21 6.79 0.68
N SER A 99 0.46 5.51 0.95
CA SER A 99 1.40 4.69 0.17
C SER A 99 0.99 4.60 -1.29
N ARG A 100 -0.30 4.41 -1.58
CA ARG A 100 -0.85 4.40 -2.94
C ARG A 100 -0.61 5.73 -3.66
N ARG A 101 -0.88 6.86 -3.00
CA ARG A 101 -0.65 8.20 -3.57
C ARG A 101 0.82 8.47 -3.82
N THR A 102 1.69 8.10 -2.89
CA THR A 102 3.15 8.25 -3.05
C THR A 102 3.67 7.44 -4.22
N ALA A 103 3.26 6.17 -4.33
CA ALA A 103 3.64 5.32 -5.45
C ALA A 103 3.18 5.91 -6.80
N LYS A 104 1.95 6.46 -6.85
CA LYS A 104 1.41 7.12 -8.05
C LYS A 104 2.20 8.38 -8.42
N GLN A 105 2.57 9.20 -7.45
CA GLN A 105 3.41 10.38 -7.69
C GLN A 105 4.81 9.99 -8.17
N CYS A 106 5.45 9.00 -7.56
CA CYS A 106 6.75 8.49 -8.00
C CYS A 106 6.71 7.94 -9.42
N ALA A 107 5.63 7.22 -9.75
CA ALA A 107 5.39 6.75 -11.10
C ALA A 107 5.23 7.93 -12.08
N SER A 108 4.39 8.93 -11.77
CA SER A 108 4.16 10.09 -12.65
C SER A 108 5.40 10.96 -12.84
N ALA A 109 6.22 11.14 -11.82
CA ALA A 109 7.44 11.97 -11.88
C ALA A 109 8.54 11.38 -12.80
N LYS A 110 8.54 10.07 -13.01
CA LYS A 110 9.49 9.36 -13.89
C LYS A 110 8.97 9.15 -15.31
N LEU A 111 7.69 9.48 -15.57
CA LEU A 111 7.00 9.06 -16.78
C LEU A 111 7.09 10.11 -17.89
N LYS A 112 7.94 9.82 -18.85
CA LYS A 112 7.58 10.05 -20.25
C LYS A 112 6.78 8.83 -20.70
N PHE A 113 5.53 9.00 -21.08
CA PHE A 113 4.67 7.93 -21.61
C PHE A 113 5.10 7.50 -23.04
N THR A 114 6.41 7.49 -23.28
CA THR A 114 7.01 7.08 -24.55
C THR A 114 7.05 5.56 -24.69
N GLU A 115 6.97 4.84 -23.58
CA GLU A 115 7.09 3.39 -23.54
C GLU A 115 5.85 2.76 -22.88
N PRO A 116 5.31 1.67 -23.44
CA PRO A 116 4.15 0.97 -22.89
C PRO A 116 4.34 0.52 -21.44
N GLU A 117 5.57 0.13 -21.08
CA GLU A 117 5.94 -0.32 -19.74
C GLU A 117 5.75 0.78 -18.70
N ALA A 118 6.03 2.04 -19.09
CA ALA A 118 5.85 3.19 -18.22
C ALA A 118 4.37 3.46 -17.92
N ILE A 119 3.49 3.29 -18.93
CA ILE A 119 2.03 3.39 -18.77
C ILE A 119 1.54 2.26 -17.88
N ALA A 120 1.99 1.04 -18.13
CA ALA A 120 1.62 -0.12 -17.33
C ALA A 120 2.03 0.06 -15.86
N ALA A 121 3.25 0.53 -15.58
CA ALA A 121 3.74 0.78 -14.23
C ALA A 121 2.91 1.84 -13.49
N TYR A 122 2.44 2.88 -14.20
CA TYR A 122 1.60 3.93 -13.62
C TYR A 122 0.24 3.41 -13.14
N TYR A 123 -0.42 2.57 -13.95
CA TYR A 123 -1.74 2.03 -13.61
C TYR A 123 -1.70 0.75 -12.79
N MET A 124 -0.56 0.06 -12.73
CA MET A 124 -0.41 -1.23 -12.06
C MET A 124 -0.88 -1.23 -10.61
N GLN A 125 -0.59 -0.14 -9.87
CA GLN A 125 -0.97 -0.04 -8.45
C GLN A 125 -2.49 0.09 -8.25
N ASP A 126 -3.15 0.80 -9.15
CA ASP A 126 -4.60 0.96 -9.09
C ASP A 126 -5.30 -0.32 -9.59
N LEU A 127 -4.81 -0.92 -10.68
CA LEU A 127 -5.43 -2.11 -11.29
C LEU A 127 -5.26 -3.40 -10.48
N ARG A 128 -4.14 -3.57 -9.76
CA ARG A 128 -3.90 -4.76 -8.92
C ARG A 128 -4.89 -4.95 -7.79
N LEU A 129 -5.56 -3.89 -7.37
CA LEU A 129 -6.53 -3.91 -6.27
C LEU A 129 -7.96 -4.17 -6.77
N LEU A 130 -8.17 -4.18 -8.08
CA LEU A 130 -9.48 -4.36 -8.69
C LEU A 130 -9.75 -5.85 -8.93
N GLU A 131 -10.98 -6.28 -8.62
CA GLU A 131 -11.43 -7.67 -8.83
C GLU A 131 -11.94 -7.93 -10.24
N LYS A 132 -12.21 -6.87 -11.01
CA LYS A 132 -12.74 -6.94 -12.37
C LYS A 132 -11.74 -6.38 -13.36
N GLU A 133 -11.80 -6.85 -14.59
CA GLU A 133 -11.04 -6.27 -15.68
C GLU A 133 -11.51 -4.83 -15.97
N HIS A 134 -10.56 -3.91 -16.09
CA HIS A 134 -10.82 -2.51 -16.41
C HIS A 134 -10.07 -2.15 -17.69
N MET A 135 -10.78 -1.56 -18.64
CA MET A 135 -10.14 -0.94 -19.79
C MET A 135 -10.07 0.56 -19.58
N ILE A 136 -8.86 1.09 -19.58
CA ILE A 136 -8.59 2.51 -19.36
C ILE A 136 -8.09 3.11 -20.68
N LEU A 137 -8.75 4.17 -21.14
CA LEU A 137 -8.26 5.00 -22.22
C LEU A 137 -7.38 6.11 -21.63
N VAL A 138 -6.17 6.22 -22.14
CA VAL A 138 -5.22 7.27 -21.75
C VAL A 138 -4.99 8.17 -22.95
N LEU A 139 -5.22 9.46 -22.76
CA LEU A 139 -5.01 10.49 -23.78
C LEU A 139 -3.67 11.18 -23.54
N LEU A 140 -2.85 11.22 -24.58
CA LEU A 140 -1.52 11.80 -24.52
C LEU A 140 -1.40 12.95 -25.50
N ASP A 141 -0.61 13.97 -25.14
CA ASP A 141 -0.22 15.05 -26.06
C ASP A 141 0.86 14.58 -27.05
N SER A 142 1.21 15.44 -28.00
CA SER A 142 2.29 15.18 -29.00
C SER A 142 3.66 14.96 -28.39
N LYS A 143 3.87 15.30 -27.13
CA LYS A 143 5.08 15.07 -26.36
C LYS A 143 4.97 13.88 -25.40
N CYS A 144 3.98 12.99 -25.63
CA CYS A 144 3.69 11.83 -24.79
C CYS A 144 3.41 12.16 -23.31
N ARG A 145 2.87 13.35 -23.00
CA ARG A 145 2.43 13.70 -21.66
C ARG A 145 0.94 13.39 -21.52
N LYS A 146 0.55 12.86 -20.37
CA LYS A 146 -0.84 12.53 -20.08
C LYS A 146 -1.69 13.82 -20.02
N ILE A 147 -2.73 13.87 -20.84
CA ILE A 147 -3.77 14.91 -20.84
C ILE A 147 -4.91 14.46 -19.90
N ALA A 148 -5.47 13.29 -20.16
CA ALA A 148 -6.59 12.74 -19.41
C ALA A 148 -6.57 11.21 -19.41
N ASP A 149 -7.35 10.60 -18.54
CA ASP A 149 -7.66 9.18 -18.55
C ASP A 149 -9.11 8.95 -18.14
N THR A 150 -9.72 7.93 -18.73
CA THR A 150 -11.07 7.52 -18.39
C THR A 150 -11.23 6.00 -18.47
N VAL A 151 -12.09 5.45 -17.62
CA VAL A 151 -12.44 4.03 -17.66
C VAL A 151 -13.49 3.84 -18.76
N LEU A 152 -13.13 3.10 -19.82
CA LEU A 152 -14.03 2.81 -20.93
C LEU A 152 -15.01 1.69 -20.62
N SER A 153 -14.52 0.64 -19.98
CA SER A 153 -15.36 -0.49 -19.60
C SER A 153 -14.85 -1.18 -18.33
N VAL A 154 -15.78 -1.76 -17.59
CA VAL A 154 -15.54 -2.65 -16.46
C VAL A 154 -16.16 -3.99 -16.82
N GLY A 155 -15.31 -5.00 -17.05
CA GLY A 155 -15.74 -6.34 -17.42
C GLY A 155 -16.21 -7.17 -16.23
N THR A 156 -16.91 -8.26 -16.54
CA THR A 156 -17.05 -9.40 -15.62
C THR A 156 -15.73 -10.19 -15.64
N VAL A 157 -15.51 -11.08 -14.66
CA VAL A 157 -14.26 -11.88 -14.49
C VAL A 157 -13.79 -12.57 -15.77
N ASN A 158 -14.65 -12.73 -16.78
CA ASN A 158 -14.36 -13.46 -18.02
C ASN A 158 -14.41 -12.62 -19.32
N ALA A 159 -14.87 -11.36 -19.30
CA ALA A 159 -14.89 -10.54 -20.52
C ALA A 159 -15.10 -9.04 -20.22
N SER A 160 -14.28 -8.18 -20.78
CA SER A 160 -14.54 -6.75 -20.90
C SER A 160 -15.07 -6.47 -22.32
N LEU A 161 -16.32 -6.02 -22.42
CA LEU A 161 -16.92 -5.64 -23.70
C LEU A 161 -16.51 -4.20 -24.04
N VAL A 162 -15.63 -4.06 -25.02
CA VAL A 162 -15.26 -2.78 -25.60
C VAL A 162 -15.94 -2.63 -26.94
N THR A 163 -16.86 -1.69 -27.05
CA THR A 163 -17.50 -1.38 -28.33
C THR A 163 -16.73 -0.27 -29.05
N PRO A 164 -16.56 -0.36 -30.39
CA PRO A 164 -15.92 0.71 -31.17
C PRO A 164 -16.60 2.08 -30.99
N VAL A 165 -17.89 2.08 -30.66
CA VAL A 165 -18.70 3.29 -30.42
C VAL A 165 -18.25 4.07 -29.21
N SER A 166 -17.82 3.38 -28.12
CA SER A 166 -17.31 4.03 -26.90
C SER A 166 -16.04 4.82 -27.15
N TYR A 167 -15.19 4.33 -28.07
CA TYR A 167 -13.94 4.99 -28.45
C TYR A 167 -14.19 6.22 -29.33
N THR A 168 -15.07 6.10 -30.31
CA THR A 168 -15.37 7.20 -31.26
C THR A 168 -16.12 8.34 -30.62
N HIS A 169 -17.01 8.07 -29.65
CA HIS A 169 -17.77 9.11 -28.95
C HIS A 169 -16.86 10.00 -28.07
N LEU A 170 -15.86 9.43 -27.39
CA LEU A 170 -14.89 10.18 -26.61
C LEU A 170 -13.99 11.07 -27.49
N ARG A 171 -13.57 10.56 -28.65
CA ARG A 171 -12.77 11.32 -29.62
C ARG A 171 -13.54 12.53 -30.19
N ALA A 172 -14.86 12.41 -30.37
CA ALA A 172 -15.71 13.51 -30.86
C ALA A 172 -15.84 14.65 -29.83
N HIS A 173 -15.89 14.34 -28.54
CA HIS A 173 -15.97 15.34 -27.47
C HIS A 173 -14.69 16.16 -27.30
N GLU A 174 -13.52 15.60 -27.58
CA GLU A 174 -12.24 16.33 -27.43
C GLU A 174 -11.92 17.24 -28.59
N THR A 175 -12.34 16.90 -29.82
CA THR A 175 -12.20 17.80 -30.96
C THR A 175 -13.09 19.03 -30.83
N ALA A 176 -14.19 18.98 -30.11
CA ALA A 176 -15.08 20.11 -29.86
C ALA A 176 -14.61 21.04 -28.72
N ALA A 177 -13.72 20.55 -27.80
CA ALA A 177 -13.20 21.33 -26.68
C ALA A 177 -11.88 22.07 -27.00
N ASN A 178 -11.28 21.83 -28.18
CA ASN A 178 -10.01 22.41 -28.63
C ASN A 178 -10.15 23.33 -29.85
N LEU A 179 -11.36 23.78 -30.18
CA LEU A 179 -11.68 24.87 -31.11
C LEU A 179 -12.16 26.08 -30.34
#